data_43b43cded642fff3bccb8f45fbe14d43
#
_entry.id   43b43cded642fff3bccb8f45fbe14d43
#
_cell.length_a   1.000
_cell.length_b   1.000
_cell.length_c   1.000
_cell.angle_alpha   90.00
_cell.angle_beta   90.00
_cell.angle_gamma   90.00
#
_symmetry.space_group_name_H-M   'P 1'
#
loop_
_entity.id
_entity.type
_entity.pdbx_description
1 polymer ?
#
loop_
_entity_poly.entity_id
_entity_poly.type
_entity_poly.pdbx_seq_one_letter_code
_entity_poly.pdbx_strand_id
1 'polypeptide(L)'
;FFQAEDGIRDHCVTGVQTCALPISALGVIGLISAFAWGWATNHAQLAFSYLFAFAVGFTLCAGSLFWTLLHHALDADWSVLMRRILETVASCFPVILVLSLPLLFLFPKELWHWMTADTAHDPLLAWKRPFLNEPFFYARCAFYLLFFSTAALLYRRWSVQQDEDGDPRITLRSRHTAYGFIPLFVLCFTFAGFDWLMALDHHWYSTMWGVYLFAGAAQSSMALLILITNGLVRTGHLRGLFTVEHNHIMGMLLFAFTVFWGYISFSQYFLQWYANIPEETWFFTYRNTGTWFYYSIFLVVGHFFVPFILLLTQPAKRTPWRICSAAVWVLLMHCVDLYWVVMPNLQLQEARHAGLPPATTGFHPHPIDILALVGVLGVLAHTFLSLLARRSIFPARDPRLRESLGVTNWS
;
A
#
# COMPACT_ATOMS: atom_id res chain seq x y z
N PHE A 1 35.57 9.28 9.90
CA PHE A 1 34.26 8.86 9.35
C PHE A 1 33.89 7.45 9.83
N PHE A 2 34.80 6.47 9.76
CA PHE A 2 34.53 5.06 10.14
C PHE A 2 34.26 4.84 11.65
N GLN A 3 34.87 5.59 12.55
CA GLN A 3 34.62 5.49 14.00
C GLN A 3 33.25 6.04 14.43
N ALA A 4 32.68 6.97 13.67
CA ALA A 4 31.33 7.47 13.92
C ALA A 4 30.24 6.47 13.49
N GLU A 5 30.52 5.59 12.50
CA GLU A 5 29.58 4.54 12.05
C GLU A 5 29.36 3.44 13.08
N ASP A 6 30.39 2.99 13.79
CA ASP A 6 30.27 1.94 14.81
C ASP A 6 29.50 2.43 16.03
N GLY A 7 29.73 3.66 16.47
CA GLY A 7 28.98 4.28 17.58
C GLY A 7 27.51 4.54 17.23
N ILE A 8 27.21 4.96 16.00
CA ILE A 8 25.84 5.14 15.50
C ILE A 8 25.14 3.78 15.35
N ARG A 9 25.85 2.74 14.96
CA ARG A 9 25.33 1.38 14.77
C ARG A 9 24.87 0.76 16.09
N ASP A 10 25.62 0.86 17.17
CA ASP A 10 25.29 0.25 18.47
C ASP A 10 24.13 0.99 19.16
N HIS A 11 24.05 2.31 19.07
CA HIS A 11 22.90 3.09 19.54
C HIS A 11 21.64 2.88 18.71
N CYS A 12 21.77 2.64 17.40
CA CYS A 12 20.64 2.31 16.52
C CYS A 12 20.02 0.96 16.87
N VAL A 13 20.85 -0.06 17.08
CA VAL A 13 20.38 -1.44 17.35
C VAL A 13 19.60 -1.50 18.66
N THR A 14 20.08 -0.88 19.72
CA THR A 14 19.39 -0.87 21.02
C THR A 14 18.12 -0.03 21.02
N GLY A 15 18.11 1.15 20.42
CA GLY A 15 16.93 2.02 20.36
C GLY A 15 15.80 1.44 19.48
N VAL A 16 16.13 0.86 18.33
CA VAL A 16 15.16 0.25 17.42
C VAL A 16 14.59 -1.05 18.01
N GLN A 17 15.42 -1.88 18.66
CA GLN A 17 14.94 -3.10 19.31
C GLN A 17 13.98 -2.81 20.47
N THR A 18 14.23 -1.74 21.25
CA THR A 18 13.37 -1.34 22.36
C THR A 18 11.99 -0.88 21.87
N CYS A 19 11.91 -0.25 20.69
CA CYS A 19 10.63 0.15 20.08
C CYS A 19 9.93 -0.99 19.33
N ALA A 20 10.68 -1.94 18.78
CA ALA A 20 10.12 -3.02 17.98
C ALA A 20 9.28 -4.01 18.80
N LEU A 21 9.68 -4.30 20.05
CA LEU A 21 8.97 -5.26 20.92
C LEU A 21 7.55 -4.82 21.30
N PRO A 22 7.28 -3.59 21.79
CA PRO A 22 5.92 -3.17 22.10
C PRO A 22 5.04 -3.09 20.84
N ILE A 23 5.58 -2.70 19.68
CA ILE A 23 4.85 -2.65 18.42
C ILE A 23 4.46 -4.06 17.96
N SER A 24 5.37 -5.05 18.09
CA SER A 24 5.04 -6.44 17.77
C SER A 24 3.98 -7.01 18.71
N ALA A 25 4.08 -6.71 20.01
CA ALA A 25 3.08 -7.16 20.98
C ALA A 25 1.69 -6.58 20.63
N LEU A 26 1.59 -5.29 20.33
CA LEU A 26 0.34 -4.65 19.87
C LEU A 26 -0.18 -5.29 18.58
N GLY A 27 0.69 -5.56 17.61
CA GLY A 27 0.33 -6.22 16.36
C GLY A 27 -0.23 -7.63 16.58
N VAL A 28 0.48 -8.45 17.34
CA VAL A 28 0.06 -9.84 17.64
C VAL A 28 -1.23 -9.86 18.47
N ILE A 29 -1.33 -9.02 19.50
CA ILE A 29 -2.55 -8.89 20.31
C ILE A 29 -3.73 -8.42 19.42
N GLY A 30 -3.52 -7.44 18.57
CA GLY A 30 -4.54 -6.97 17.61
C GLY A 30 -5.06 -8.09 16.73
N LEU A 31 -4.17 -8.88 16.10
CA LEU A 31 -4.57 -10.03 15.27
C LEU A 31 -5.31 -11.09 16.09
N ILE A 32 -4.75 -11.52 17.22
CA ILE A 32 -5.37 -12.54 18.07
C ILE A 32 -6.76 -12.08 18.51
N SER A 33 -6.90 -10.83 18.94
CA SER A 33 -8.19 -10.27 19.37
C SER A 33 -9.19 -10.18 18.24
N ALA A 34 -8.76 -9.75 17.04
CA ALA A 34 -9.61 -9.69 15.85
C ALA A 34 -10.12 -11.08 15.47
N PHE A 35 -9.21 -12.08 15.42
CA PHE A 35 -9.57 -13.46 15.08
C PHE A 35 -10.47 -14.09 16.17
N ALA A 36 -10.13 -13.95 17.45
CA ALA A 36 -10.93 -14.53 18.55
C ALA A 36 -12.33 -13.94 18.57
N TRP A 37 -12.45 -12.62 18.44
CA TRP A 37 -13.76 -11.96 18.45
C TRP A 37 -14.57 -12.28 17.19
N GLY A 38 -13.96 -12.12 16.01
CA GLY A 38 -14.67 -12.33 14.74
C GLY A 38 -15.08 -13.78 14.53
N TRP A 39 -14.22 -14.74 14.97
CA TRP A 39 -14.57 -16.16 14.92
C TRP A 39 -15.76 -16.52 15.83
N ALA A 40 -15.89 -15.85 16.97
CA ALA A 40 -16.97 -16.08 17.92
C ALA A 40 -18.29 -15.38 17.51
N THR A 41 -18.25 -14.31 16.69
CA THR A 41 -19.43 -13.46 16.43
C THR A 41 -19.88 -13.45 14.98
N ASN A 42 -19.00 -13.06 14.05
CA ASN A 42 -19.32 -12.92 12.63
C ASN A 42 -18.08 -13.15 11.75
N HIS A 43 -18.05 -14.31 11.08
CA HIS A 43 -16.96 -14.73 10.20
C HIS A 43 -16.82 -13.80 8.98
N ALA A 44 -17.94 -13.36 8.39
CA ALA A 44 -17.92 -12.47 7.24
C ALA A 44 -17.32 -11.10 7.62
N GLN A 45 -17.72 -10.51 8.75
CA GLN A 45 -17.13 -9.28 9.25
C GLN A 45 -15.62 -9.43 9.44
N LEU A 46 -15.16 -10.53 10.07
CA LEU A 46 -13.73 -10.80 10.23
C LEU A 46 -13.01 -10.88 8.88
N ALA A 47 -13.57 -11.61 7.91
CA ALA A 47 -12.97 -11.79 6.60
C ALA A 47 -12.76 -10.44 5.88
N PHE A 48 -13.79 -9.59 5.85
CA PHE A 48 -13.73 -8.28 5.22
C PHE A 48 -12.83 -7.30 5.98
N SER A 49 -12.87 -7.28 7.32
CA SER A 49 -11.97 -6.45 8.14
C SER A 49 -10.51 -6.85 7.93
N TYR A 50 -10.26 -8.15 7.84
CA TYR A 50 -8.90 -8.66 7.60
C TYR A 50 -8.42 -8.36 6.16
N LEU A 51 -9.30 -8.49 5.15
CA LEU A 51 -9.00 -8.10 3.77
C LEU A 51 -8.68 -6.60 3.66
N PHE A 52 -9.45 -5.75 4.33
CA PHE A 52 -9.18 -4.31 4.41
C PHE A 52 -7.78 -4.04 4.97
N ALA A 53 -7.44 -4.63 6.12
CA ALA A 53 -6.14 -4.46 6.76
C ALA A 53 -4.99 -4.99 5.89
N PHE A 54 -5.19 -6.15 5.26
CA PHE A 54 -4.25 -6.73 4.31
C PHE A 54 -4.02 -5.82 3.10
N ALA A 55 -5.09 -5.27 2.52
CA ALA A 55 -5.00 -4.37 1.37
C ALA A 55 -4.20 -3.10 1.68
N VAL A 56 -4.36 -2.52 2.89
CA VAL A 56 -3.54 -1.39 3.35
C VAL A 56 -2.06 -1.79 3.43
N GLY A 57 -1.75 -2.92 4.08
CA GLY A 57 -0.37 -3.39 4.19
C GLY A 57 0.26 -3.73 2.83
N PHE A 58 -0.50 -4.41 1.96
CA PHE A 58 -0.06 -4.76 0.60
C PHE A 58 0.24 -3.53 -0.25
N THR A 59 -0.64 -2.53 -0.26
CA THR A 59 -0.46 -1.32 -1.07
C THR A 59 0.72 -0.48 -0.61
N LEU A 60 1.01 -0.39 0.69
CA LEU A 60 2.19 0.29 1.22
C LEU A 60 3.49 -0.41 0.79
N CYS A 61 3.54 -1.74 0.86
CA CYS A 61 4.70 -2.51 0.41
C CYS A 61 4.87 -2.44 -1.12
N ALA A 62 3.76 -2.55 -1.88
CA ALA A 62 3.79 -2.50 -3.33
C ALA A 62 4.19 -1.11 -3.85
N GLY A 63 3.65 -0.03 -3.29
CA GLY A 63 4.05 1.32 -3.62
C GLY A 63 5.53 1.58 -3.31
N SER A 64 6.05 1.04 -2.19
CA SER A 64 7.49 1.13 -1.87
C SER A 64 8.37 0.36 -2.86
N LEU A 65 7.92 -0.82 -3.32
CA LEU A 65 8.61 -1.54 -4.39
C LEU A 65 8.55 -0.78 -5.72
N PHE A 66 7.40 -0.21 -6.08
CA PHE A 66 7.26 0.65 -7.26
C PHE A 66 8.28 1.79 -7.26
N TRP A 67 8.38 2.55 -6.17
CA TRP A 67 9.36 3.64 -6.05
C TRP A 67 10.78 3.12 -6.15
N THR A 68 11.10 1.98 -5.54
CA THR A 68 12.42 1.34 -5.66
C THR A 68 12.76 1.04 -7.13
N LEU A 69 11.85 0.39 -7.85
CA LEU A 69 12.02 0.05 -9.26
C LEU A 69 12.14 1.31 -10.12
N LEU A 70 11.26 2.29 -9.91
CA LEU A 70 11.24 3.54 -10.67
C LEU A 70 12.53 4.34 -10.48
N HIS A 71 13.01 4.47 -9.24
CA HIS A 71 14.25 5.21 -8.95
C HIS A 71 15.48 4.56 -9.60
N HIS A 72 15.53 3.23 -9.64
CA HIS A 72 16.58 2.53 -10.38
C HIS A 72 16.46 2.71 -11.89
N ALA A 73 15.25 2.60 -12.45
CA ALA A 73 15.02 2.73 -13.88
C ALA A 73 15.33 4.14 -14.42
N LEU A 74 14.92 5.17 -13.66
CA LEU A 74 15.15 6.57 -14.02
C LEU A 74 16.53 7.11 -13.61
N ASP A 75 17.35 6.28 -12.96
CA ASP A 75 18.63 6.71 -12.42
C ASP A 75 18.53 7.94 -11.50
N ALA A 76 17.54 7.92 -10.60
CA ALA A 76 17.22 9.04 -9.73
C ALA A 76 18.28 9.19 -8.62
N ASP A 77 19.20 10.11 -8.81
CA ASP A 77 20.30 10.40 -7.90
C ASP A 77 19.83 10.91 -6.53
N TRP A 78 18.88 11.82 -6.52
CA TRP A 78 18.33 12.40 -5.29
C TRP A 78 17.81 11.36 -4.30
N SER A 79 17.33 10.21 -4.79
CA SER A 79 16.68 9.18 -4.00
C SER A 79 17.63 8.23 -3.28
N VAL A 80 18.91 8.23 -3.61
CA VAL A 80 19.90 7.25 -3.11
C VAL A 80 19.91 7.21 -1.58
N LEU A 81 19.89 8.37 -0.92
CA LEU A 81 19.88 8.47 0.54
C LEU A 81 18.67 7.75 1.18
N MET A 82 17.52 7.75 0.51
CA MET A 82 16.25 7.24 1.04
C MET A 82 15.84 5.89 0.47
N ARG A 83 16.47 5.45 -0.62
CA ARG A 83 16.12 4.24 -1.36
C ARG A 83 16.15 2.99 -0.50
N ARG A 84 17.12 2.87 0.43
CA ARG A 84 17.20 1.75 1.37
C ARG A 84 15.98 1.63 2.28
N ILE A 85 15.34 2.73 2.61
CA ILE A 85 14.10 2.73 3.41
C ILE A 85 12.96 2.10 2.60
N LEU A 86 12.80 2.50 1.34
CA LEU A 86 11.81 1.90 0.43
C LEU A 86 12.06 0.40 0.21
N GLU A 87 13.30 0.01 -0.04
CA GLU A 87 13.72 -1.39 -0.16
C GLU A 87 13.40 -2.19 1.12
N THR A 88 13.53 -1.56 2.29
CA THR A 88 13.23 -2.21 3.57
C THR A 88 11.74 -2.41 3.77
N VAL A 89 10.90 -1.41 3.44
CA VAL A 89 9.44 -1.56 3.47
C VAL A 89 8.98 -2.62 2.47
N ALA A 90 9.49 -2.58 1.23
CA ALA A 90 9.20 -3.59 0.21
C ALA A 90 9.62 -5.01 0.68
N SER A 91 10.72 -5.13 1.41
CA SER A 91 11.20 -6.43 1.93
C SER A 91 10.29 -7.06 2.99
N CYS A 92 9.18 -6.41 3.36
CA CYS A 92 8.11 -7.01 4.14
C CYS A 92 7.19 -7.93 3.31
N PHE A 93 7.36 -8.04 1.98
CA PHE A 93 6.54 -8.90 1.13
C PHE A 93 6.48 -10.38 1.53
N PRO A 94 7.54 -11.04 2.02
CA PRO A 94 7.41 -12.40 2.56
C PRO A 94 6.43 -12.50 3.73
N VAL A 95 6.30 -11.44 4.53
CA VAL A 95 5.30 -11.37 5.61
C VAL A 95 3.90 -11.14 5.02
N ILE A 96 3.76 -10.30 4.00
CA ILE A 96 2.50 -10.14 3.23
C ILE A 96 2.05 -11.47 2.64
N LEU A 97 2.98 -12.30 2.12
CA LEU A 97 2.66 -13.64 1.63
C LEU A 97 2.08 -14.50 2.77
N VAL A 98 2.69 -14.51 3.95
CA VAL A 98 2.15 -15.24 5.12
C VAL A 98 0.78 -14.68 5.53
N LEU A 99 0.64 -13.36 5.60
CA LEU A 99 -0.63 -12.69 5.92
C LEU A 99 -1.74 -12.91 4.88
N SER A 100 -1.41 -13.32 3.66
CA SER A 100 -2.41 -13.67 2.64
C SER A 100 -3.03 -15.05 2.87
N LEU A 101 -2.37 -15.95 3.62
CA LEU A 101 -2.85 -17.33 3.79
C LEU A 101 -4.25 -17.43 4.42
N PRO A 102 -4.59 -16.66 5.47
CA PRO A 102 -5.97 -16.66 5.99
C PRO A 102 -7.00 -16.25 4.95
N LEU A 103 -6.72 -15.24 4.10
CA LEU A 103 -7.62 -14.81 3.04
C LEU A 103 -7.85 -15.93 2.02
N LEU A 104 -6.79 -16.61 1.62
CA LEU A 104 -6.83 -17.60 0.55
C LEU A 104 -7.38 -18.96 1.02
N PHE A 105 -7.24 -19.32 2.31
CA PHE A 105 -7.57 -20.66 2.79
C PHE A 105 -8.65 -20.71 3.86
N LEU A 106 -8.83 -19.63 4.67
CA LEU A 106 -9.87 -19.59 5.70
C LEU A 106 -11.14 -18.87 5.22
N PHE A 107 -11.00 -17.79 4.45
CA PHE A 107 -12.10 -16.89 4.10
C PHE A 107 -12.45 -16.80 2.60
N PRO A 108 -12.03 -17.72 1.71
CA PRO A 108 -12.26 -17.51 0.27
C PRO A 108 -13.76 -17.48 -0.09
N LYS A 109 -14.58 -18.27 0.57
CA LYS A 109 -16.02 -18.37 0.28
C LYS A 109 -16.82 -17.18 0.85
N GLU A 110 -16.34 -16.59 1.94
CA GLU A 110 -16.93 -15.39 2.54
C GLU A 110 -16.58 -14.13 1.73
N LEU A 111 -15.41 -14.10 1.11
CA LEU A 111 -14.95 -12.94 0.35
C LEU A 111 -15.40 -12.99 -1.11
N TRP A 112 -15.11 -14.09 -1.79
CA TRP A 112 -15.34 -14.22 -3.22
C TRP A 112 -16.55 -15.08 -3.52
N HIS A 113 -17.72 -14.46 -3.51
CA HIS A 113 -19.00 -15.13 -3.73
C HIS A 113 -19.07 -15.94 -5.06
N TRP A 114 -18.29 -15.55 -6.08
CA TRP A 114 -18.20 -16.27 -7.34
C TRP A 114 -17.71 -17.74 -7.19
N MET A 115 -17.03 -18.07 -6.10
CA MET A 115 -16.59 -19.44 -5.80
C MET A 115 -17.74 -20.35 -5.37
N THR A 116 -18.82 -19.77 -4.83
CA THR A 116 -19.99 -20.53 -4.33
C THR A 116 -21.23 -20.32 -5.18
N ALA A 117 -21.25 -19.31 -6.07
CA ALA A 117 -22.39 -19.00 -6.91
C ALA A 117 -22.61 -20.06 -8.00
N ASP A 118 -23.88 -20.34 -8.27
CA ASP A 118 -24.27 -21.27 -9.32
C ASP A 118 -24.18 -20.59 -10.68
N THR A 119 -23.29 -21.12 -11.53
CA THR A 119 -23.09 -20.63 -12.88
C THR A 119 -24.27 -20.90 -13.82
N ALA A 120 -25.17 -21.82 -13.46
CA ALA A 120 -26.36 -22.12 -14.27
C ALA A 120 -27.38 -20.98 -14.26
N HIS A 121 -27.40 -20.19 -13.18
CA HIS A 121 -28.32 -19.07 -13.00
C HIS A 121 -27.68 -17.71 -13.19
N ASP A 122 -26.35 -17.64 -13.44
CA ASP A 122 -25.60 -16.40 -13.68
C ASP A 122 -24.84 -16.47 -15.02
N PRO A 123 -25.44 -15.99 -16.14
CA PRO A 123 -24.79 -16.01 -17.45
C PRO A 123 -23.49 -15.21 -17.50
N LEU A 124 -23.36 -14.12 -16.71
CA LEU A 124 -22.15 -13.30 -16.66
C LEU A 124 -21.01 -14.07 -16.00
N LEU A 125 -21.28 -14.76 -14.90
CA LEU A 125 -20.29 -15.61 -14.24
C LEU A 125 -19.87 -16.78 -15.13
N ALA A 126 -20.81 -17.40 -15.83
CA ALA A 126 -20.51 -18.46 -16.79
C ALA A 126 -19.56 -17.98 -17.89
N TRP A 127 -19.72 -16.75 -18.39
CA TRP A 127 -18.84 -16.14 -19.38
C TRP A 127 -17.47 -15.79 -18.82
N LYS A 128 -17.38 -15.38 -17.55
CA LYS A 128 -16.13 -15.07 -16.85
C LYS A 128 -15.38 -16.31 -16.32
N ARG A 129 -15.98 -17.50 -16.39
CA ARG A 129 -15.40 -18.75 -15.85
C ARG A 129 -13.98 -19.08 -16.33
N PRO A 130 -13.55 -18.78 -17.57
CA PRO A 130 -12.16 -19.01 -17.96
C PRO A 130 -11.15 -18.24 -17.10
N PHE A 131 -11.54 -17.09 -16.55
CA PHE A 131 -10.72 -16.29 -15.66
C PHE A 131 -11.06 -16.53 -14.17
N LEU A 132 -12.35 -16.53 -13.80
CA LEU A 132 -12.84 -16.74 -12.44
C LEU A 132 -13.09 -18.25 -12.21
N ASN A 133 -12.02 -19.01 -12.00
CA ASN A 133 -12.04 -20.37 -11.54
C ASN A 133 -10.98 -20.59 -10.45
N GLU A 134 -11.28 -21.46 -9.49
CA GLU A 134 -10.44 -21.64 -8.29
C GLU A 134 -8.98 -22.01 -8.62
N PRO A 135 -8.67 -23.03 -9.44
CA PRO A 135 -7.28 -23.40 -9.69
C PRO A 135 -6.46 -22.28 -10.30
N PHE A 136 -7.04 -21.55 -11.26
CA PHE A 136 -6.35 -20.44 -11.92
C PHE A 136 -6.23 -19.21 -11.01
N PHE A 137 -7.22 -18.95 -10.15
CA PHE A 137 -7.15 -17.91 -9.14
C PHE A 137 -5.98 -18.15 -8.17
N TYR A 138 -5.87 -19.36 -7.59
CA TYR A 138 -4.76 -19.68 -6.69
C TYR A 138 -3.39 -19.65 -7.38
N ALA A 139 -3.31 -20.09 -8.63
CA ALA A 139 -2.08 -20.03 -9.42
C ALA A 139 -1.63 -18.57 -9.64
N ARG A 140 -2.57 -17.67 -9.98
CA ARG A 140 -2.29 -16.23 -10.12
C ARG A 140 -1.88 -15.60 -8.80
N CYS A 141 -2.61 -15.86 -7.71
CA CYS A 141 -2.26 -15.34 -6.38
C CYS A 141 -0.84 -15.77 -5.96
N ALA A 142 -0.49 -17.03 -6.16
CA ALA A 142 0.86 -17.52 -5.89
C ALA A 142 1.90 -16.79 -6.75
N PHE A 143 1.62 -16.60 -8.03
CA PHE A 143 2.52 -15.88 -8.95
C PHE A 143 2.75 -14.43 -8.51
N TYR A 144 1.69 -13.67 -8.15
CA TYR A 144 1.83 -12.29 -7.70
C TYR A 144 2.68 -12.20 -6.43
N LEU A 145 2.33 -12.99 -5.42
CA LEU A 145 3.00 -12.97 -4.12
C LEU A 145 4.47 -13.40 -4.22
N LEU A 146 4.77 -14.40 -5.05
CA LEU A 146 6.14 -14.84 -5.31
C LEU A 146 6.92 -13.77 -6.09
N PHE A 147 6.33 -13.16 -7.11
CA PHE A 147 6.97 -12.07 -7.86
C PHE A 147 7.32 -10.89 -6.96
N PHE A 148 6.35 -10.36 -6.20
CA PHE A 148 6.59 -9.22 -5.31
C PHE A 148 7.65 -9.54 -4.24
N SER A 149 7.57 -10.72 -3.61
CA SER A 149 8.54 -11.16 -2.61
C SER A 149 9.94 -11.29 -3.20
N THR A 150 10.06 -11.94 -4.37
CA THR A 150 11.34 -12.14 -5.04
C THR A 150 11.95 -10.82 -5.49
N ALA A 151 11.16 -9.94 -6.12
CA ALA A 151 11.63 -8.63 -6.55
C ALA A 151 12.16 -7.80 -5.36
N ALA A 152 11.38 -7.70 -4.29
CA ALA A 152 11.75 -6.93 -3.11
C ALA A 152 13.03 -7.45 -2.45
N LEU A 153 13.13 -8.77 -2.24
CA LEU A 153 14.31 -9.39 -1.64
C LEU A 153 15.55 -9.27 -2.53
N LEU A 154 15.39 -9.35 -3.85
CA LEU A 154 16.48 -9.26 -4.81
C LEU A 154 17.11 -7.86 -4.80
N TYR A 155 16.28 -6.80 -4.86
CA TYR A 155 16.78 -5.42 -4.82
C TYR A 155 17.46 -5.11 -3.49
N ARG A 156 16.85 -5.53 -2.37
CA ARG A 156 17.50 -5.36 -1.06
C ARG A 156 18.81 -6.13 -0.97
N ARG A 157 18.88 -7.36 -1.48
CA ARG A 157 20.13 -8.15 -1.49
C ARG A 157 21.23 -7.45 -2.29
N TRP A 158 20.93 -6.94 -3.48
CA TRP A 158 21.90 -6.21 -4.28
C TRP A 158 22.33 -4.91 -3.62
N SER A 159 21.41 -4.17 -3.03
CA SER A 159 21.72 -2.95 -2.31
C SER A 159 22.65 -3.21 -1.11
N VAL A 160 22.44 -4.29 -0.35
CA VAL A 160 23.33 -4.69 0.76
C VAL A 160 24.69 -5.19 0.24
N GLN A 161 24.70 -6.00 -0.82
CA GLN A 161 25.93 -6.48 -1.45
C GLN A 161 26.80 -5.31 -1.94
N GLN A 162 26.20 -4.26 -2.48
CA GLN A 162 26.93 -3.08 -2.92
C GLN A 162 27.66 -2.37 -1.78
N ASP A 163 27.11 -2.39 -0.56
CA ASP A 163 27.80 -1.84 0.63
C ASP A 163 29.05 -2.64 1.00
N GLU A 164 29.06 -3.95 0.72
CA GLU A 164 30.18 -4.83 1.01
C GLU A 164 31.25 -4.76 -0.09
N ASP A 165 30.84 -4.87 -1.36
CA ASP A 165 31.73 -4.96 -2.51
C ASP A 165 32.14 -3.59 -3.09
N GLY A 166 31.23 -2.59 -3.03
CA GLY A 166 31.43 -1.28 -3.66
C GLY A 166 31.41 -1.31 -5.20
N ASP A 167 30.92 -2.41 -5.82
CA ASP A 167 30.96 -2.60 -7.27
C ASP A 167 29.84 -1.78 -7.95
N PRO A 168 30.19 -0.79 -8.83
CA PRO A 168 29.21 -0.02 -9.59
C PRO A 168 28.36 -0.86 -10.56
N ARG A 169 28.82 -2.08 -10.93
CA ARG A 169 28.06 -2.99 -11.80
C ARG A 169 26.75 -3.42 -11.16
N ILE A 170 26.65 -3.42 -9.83
CA ILE A 170 25.41 -3.75 -9.10
C ILE A 170 24.34 -2.69 -9.38
N THR A 171 24.70 -1.40 -9.40
CA THR A 171 23.78 -0.32 -9.78
C THR A 171 23.26 -0.49 -11.21
N LEU A 172 24.16 -0.78 -12.15
CA LEU A 172 23.78 -1.04 -13.55
C LEU A 172 22.88 -2.26 -13.70
N ARG A 173 23.18 -3.35 -12.98
CA ARG A 173 22.34 -4.55 -12.94
C ARG A 173 20.96 -4.23 -12.41
N SER A 174 20.86 -3.49 -11.31
CA SER A 174 19.57 -3.09 -10.70
C SER A 174 18.75 -2.25 -11.69
N ARG A 175 19.39 -1.31 -12.41
CA ARG A 175 18.76 -0.51 -13.45
C ARG A 175 18.21 -1.37 -14.60
N HIS A 176 19.04 -2.21 -15.21
CA HIS A 176 18.61 -3.06 -16.33
C HIS A 176 17.47 -4.01 -15.93
N THR A 177 17.52 -4.56 -14.72
CA THR A 177 16.47 -5.44 -14.22
C THR A 177 15.17 -4.67 -13.96
N ALA A 178 15.24 -3.40 -13.53
CA ALA A 178 14.07 -2.56 -13.30
C ALA A 178 13.24 -2.35 -14.58
N TYR A 179 13.87 -2.24 -15.74
CA TYR A 179 13.15 -2.10 -17.02
C TYR A 179 12.24 -3.29 -17.33
N GLY A 180 12.63 -4.51 -16.96
CA GLY A 180 11.78 -5.70 -17.12
C GLY A 180 10.78 -5.87 -15.96
N PHE A 181 11.16 -5.46 -14.74
CA PHE A 181 10.32 -5.65 -13.57
C PHE A 181 9.17 -4.64 -13.47
N ILE A 182 9.32 -3.42 -14.01
CA ILE A 182 8.23 -2.42 -13.99
C ILE A 182 6.99 -2.90 -14.76
N PRO A 183 7.08 -3.34 -16.04
CA PRO A 183 5.92 -3.89 -16.74
C PRO A 183 5.28 -5.08 -16.01
N LEU A 184 6.11 -5.99 -15.50
CA LEU A 184 5.64 -7.15 -14.75
C LEU A 184 4.98 -6.75 -13.42
N PHE A 185 5.53 -5.73 -12.73
CA PHE A 185 4.92 -5.13 -11.54
C PHE A 185 3.52 -4.58 -11.86
N VAL A 186 3.38 -3.81 -12.93
CA VAL A 186 2.10 -3.22 -13.34
C VAL A 186 1.07 -4.31 -13.60
N LEU A 187 1.45 -5.36 -14.33
CA LEU A 187 0.56 -6.50 -14.59
C LEU A 187 0.17 -7.23 -13.29
N CYS A 188 1.14 -7.63 -12.48
CA CYS A 188 0.87 -8.32 -11.21
C CYS A 188 0.02 -7.49 -10.26
N PHE A 189 0.29 -6.19 -10.14
CA PHE A 189 -0.45 -5.29 -9.28
C PHE A 189 -1.90 -5.10 -9.74
N THR A 190 -2.09 -4.89 -11.05
CA THR A 190 -3.42 -4.73 -11.67
C THR A 190 -4.26 -5.99 -11.48
N PHE A 191 -3.71 -7.16 -11.81
CA PHE A 191 -4.44 -8.41 -11.67
C PHE A 191 -4.66 -8.81 -10.21
N ALA A 192 -3.74 -8.52 -9.29
CA ALA A 192 -3.97 -8.68 -7.85
C ALA A 192 -5.15 -7.81 -7.37
N GLY A 193 -5.23 -6.56 -7.85
CA GLY A 193 -6.38 -5.68 -7.59
C GLY A 193 -7.70 -6.21 -8.16
N PHE A 194 -7.66 -6.86 -9.34
CA PHE A 194 -8.83 -7.50 -9.93
C PHE A 194 -9.27 -8.72 -9.12
N ASP A 195 -8.34 -9.60 -8.77
CA ASP A 195 -8.64 -10.86 -8.08
C ASP A 195 -9.07 -10.64 -6.63
N TRP A 196 -8.46 -9.71 -5.91
CA TRP A 196 -8.70 -9.58 -4.47
C TRP A 196 -9.77 -8.53 -4.12
N LEU A 197 -9.88 -7.45 -4.89
CA LEU A 197 -10.76 -6.33 -4.55
C LEU A 197 -11.91 -6.15 -5.54
N MET A 198 -11.66 -6.23 -6.85
CA MET A 198 -12.74 -6.09 -7.84
C MET A 198 -13.65 -7.33 -7.87
N ALA A 199 -13.07 -8.53 -7.71
CA ALA A 199 -13.82 -9.79 -7.71
C ALA A 199 -14.69 -10.02 -6.46
N LEU A 200 -14.67 -9.10 -5.48
CA LEU A 200 -15.66 -9.07 -4.38
C LEU A 200 -17.10 -8.91 -4.91
N ASP A 201 -17.24 -8.17 -6.02
CA ASP A 201 -18.48 -8.13 -6.80
C ASP A 201 -18.19 -8.51 -8.26
N HIS A 202 -18.40 -9.77 -8.61
CA HIS A 202 -18.11 -10.30 -9.95
C HIS A 202 -19.03 -9.73 -11.06
N HIS A 203 -20.10 -9.03 -10.71
CA HIS A 203 -20.97 -8.37 -11.66
C HIS A 203 -20.37 -7.04 -12.17
N TRP A 204 -19.55 -6.39 -11.37
CA TRP A 204 -18.91 -5.14 -11.74
C TRP A 204 -17.51 -5.34 -12.29
N TYR A 205 -17.07 -4.46 -13.18
CA TYR A 205 -15.71 -4.43 -13.71
C TYR A 205 -15.31 -3.02 -14.13
N SER A 206 -14.00 -2.75 -14.03
CA SER A 206 -13.39 -1.52 -14.55
C SER A 206 -11.93 -1.81 -14.92
N THR A 207 -11.55 -1.44 -16.14
CA THR A 207 -10.17 -1.55 -16.61
C THR A 207 -9.23 -0.58 -15.90
N MET A 208 -9.75 0.54 -15.39
CA MET A 208 -8.99 1.55 -14.64
C MET A 208 -8.77 1.18 -13.17
N TRP A 209 -9.34 0.06 -12.69
CA TRP A 209 -9.26 -0.34 -11.29
C TRP A 209 -7.84 -0.52 -10.77
N GLY A 210 -6.97 -1.19 -11.57
CA GLY A 210 -5.57 -1.34 -11.22
C GLY A 210 -4.83 0.00 -11.13
N VAL A 211 -5.15 0.95 -12.00
CA VAL A 211 -4.53 2.30 -11.99
C VAL A 211 -5.00 3.12 -10.78
N TYR A 212 -6.29 2.99 -10.41
CA TYR A 212 -6.84 3.61 -9.21
C TYR A 212 -6.13 3.14 -7.93
N LEU A 213 -6.03 1.83 -7.74
CA LEU A 213 -5.33 1.25 -6.60
C LEU A 213 -3.83 1.60 -6.60
N PHE A 214 -3.22 1.62 -7.77
CA PHE A 214 -1.82 2.00 -7.95
C PHE A 214 -1.56 3.46 -7.55
N ALA A 215 -2.45 4.39 -7.94
CA ALA A 215 -2.32 5.79 -7.56
C ALA A 215 -2.33 5.96 -6.03
N GLY A 216 -3.26 5.28 -5.33
CA GLY A 216 -3.31 5.25 -3.87
C GLY A 216 -2.08 4.59 -3.22
N ALA A 217 -1.59 3.48 -3.78
CA ALA A 217 -0.39 2.80 -3.28
C ALA A 217 0.88 3.65 -3.42
N ALA A 218 1.08 4.31 -4.56
CA ALA A 218 2.23 5.18 -4.80
C ALA A 218 2.18 6.45 -3.93
N GLN A 219 1.00 7.05 -3.78
CA GLN A 219 0.78 8.20 -2.91
C GLN A 219 1.04 7.87 -1.43
N SER A 220 0.45 6.81 -0.92
CA SER A 220 0.56 6.41 0.49
C SER A 220 1.98 5.94 0.87
N SER A 221 2.66 5.21 -0.01
CA SER A 221 4.05 4.80 0.23
C SER A 221 5.02 5.98 0.21
N MET A 222 4.79 7.02 -0.61
CA MET A 222 5.56 8.26 -0.55
C MET A 222 5.29 9.02 0.76
N ALA A 223 4.04 9.07 1.22
CA ALA A 223 3.71 9.65 2.52
C ALA A 223 4.40 8.90 3.67
N LEU A 224 4.41 7.56 3.63
CA LEU A 224 5.13 6.74 4.58
C LEU A 224 6.64 7.02 4.58
N LEU A 225 7.25 7.13 3.39
CA LEU A 225 8.67 7.48 3.25
C LEU A 225 8.99 8.84 3.90
N ILE A 226 8.16 9.87 3.68
CA ILE A 226 8.31 11.19 4.28
C ILE A 226 8.31 11.09 5.82
N LEU A 227 7.40 10.32 6.40
CA LEU A 227 7.33 10.18 7.85
C LEU A 227 8.54 9.43 8.42
N ILE A 228 8.96 8.34 7.80
CA ILE A 228 10.12 7.56 8.24
C ILE A 228 11.39 8.40 8.15
N THR A 229 11.64 9.07 7.02
CA THR A 229 12.85 9.90 6.84
C THR A 229 12.93 11.06 7.82
N ASN A 230 11.83 11.80 7.99
CA ASN A 230 11.80 12.90 8.97
C ASN A 230 11.90 12.39 10.42
N GLY A 231 11.35 11.19 10.71
CA GLY A 231 11.55 10.50 11.98
C GLY A 231 13.03 10.20 12.24
N LEU A 232 13.73 9.62 11.26
CA LEU A 232 15.16 9.32 11.32
C LEU A 232 16.04 10.60 11.45
N VAL A 233 15.63 11.70 10.81
CA VAL A 233 16.30 13.00 11.01
C VAL A 233 16.14 13.51 12.44
N ARG A 234 14.94 13.41 13.02
CA ARG A 234 14.66 13.83 14.41
C ARG A 234 15.41 13.00 15.43
N THR A 235 15.57 11.72 15.19
CA THR A 235 16.36 10.82 16.04
C THR A 235 17.88 10.91 15.83
N GLY A 236 18.33 11.74 14.89
CA GLY A 236 19.75 12.03 14.64
C GLY A 236 20.41 11.17 13.58
N HIS A 237 19.77 10.09 13.10
CA HIS A 237 20.37 9.10 12.19
C HIS A 237 20.67 9.63 10.77
N LEU A 238 19.84 10.56 10.28
CA LEU A 238 20.04 11.22 8.97
C LEU A 238 20.36 12.72 9.12
N ARG A 239 20.72 13.16 10.34
CA ARG A 239 21.02 14.57 10.60
C ARG A 239 22.27 15.02 9.85
N GLY A 240 22.15 16.13 9.11
CA GLY A 240 23.24 16.66 8.29
C GLY A 240 23.41 16.02 6.90
N LEU A 241 22.75 14.89 6.64
CA LEU A 241 22.73 14.24 5.33
C LEU A 241 21.45 14.57 4.55
N PHE A 242 20.33 14.59 5.26
CA PHE A 242 19.02 14.89 4.70
C PHE A 242 18.75 16.40 4.71
N THR A 243 18.43 16.94 3.53
CA THR A 243 18.24 18.39 3.33
C THR A 243 16.76 18.76 3.14
N VAL A 244 16.47 20.04 3.17
CA VAL A 244 15.15 20.59 2.85
C VAL A 244 14.73 20.26 1.42
N GLU A 245 15.69 20.14 0.49
CA GLU A 245 15.43 19.81 -0.90
C GLU A 245 14.91 18.38 -1.09
N HIS A 246 15.40 17.43 -0.30
CA HIS A 246 14.83 16.08 -0.29
C HIS A 246 13.34 16.08 0.12
N ASN A 247 12.97 16.85 1.17
CA ASN A 247 11.58 17.02 1.56
C ASN A 247 10.76 17.65 0.43
N HIS A 248 11.32 18.65 -0.26
CA HIS A 248 10.66 19.34 -1.36
C HIS A 248 10.36 18.38 -2.51
N ILE A 249 11.34 17.55 -2.95
CA ILE A 249 11.16 16.57 -4.03
C ILE A 249 10.12 15.52 -3.64
N MET A 250 10.22 14.93 -2.45
CA MET A 250 9.21 13.98 -1.97
C MET A 250 7.82 14.62 -1.87
N GLY A 251 7.74 15.89 -1.43
CA GLY A 251 6.50 16.64 -1.37
C GLY A 251 5.91 16.96 -2.74
N MET A 252 6.75 17.17 -3.78
CA MET A 252 6.28 17.31 -5.16
C MET A 252 5.71 16.01 -5.71
N LEU A 253 6.38 14.89 -5.44
CA LEU A 253 5.88 13.57 -5.83
C LEU A 253 4.58 13.21 -5.10
N LEU A 254 4.50 13.48 -3.79
CA LEU A 254 3.27 13.29 -3.03
C LEU A 254 2.13 14.14 -3.59
N PHE A 255 2.39 15.40 -3.94
CA PHE A 255 1.41 16.27 -4.58
C PHE A 255 0.99 15.76 -5.96
N ALA A 256 1.95 15.35 -6.79
CA ALA A 256 1.67 14.80 -8.12
C ALA A 256 0.77 13.56 -8.06
N PHE A 257 1.04 12.64 -7.13
CA PHE A 257 0.21 11.46 -6.94
C PHE A 257 -1.13 11.75 -6.25
N THR A 258 -1.23 12.83 -5.46
CA THR A 258 -2.53 13.34 -4.98
C THR A 258 -3.42 13.78 -6.16
N VAL A 259 -2.84 14.55 -7.10
CA VAL A 259 -3.55 14.97 -8.32
C VAL A 259 -3.89 13.77 -9.20
N PHE A 260 -2.96 12.83 -9.35
CA PHE A 260 -3.16 11.64 -10.15
C PHE A 260 -4.26 10.74 -9.59
N TRP A 261 -4.29 10.50 -8.27
CA TRP A 261 -5.38 9.75 -7.62
C TRP A 261 -6.74 10.45 -7.83
N GLY A 262 -6.80 11.77 -7.61
CA GLY A 262 -8.02 12.54 -7.82
C GLY A 262 -8.50 12.47 -9.27
N TYR A 263 -7.59 12.58 -10.25
CA TYR A 263 -7.91 12.45 -11.66
C TYR A 263 -8.48 11.07 -12.01
N ILE A 264 -7.83 10.00 -11.57
CA ILE A 264 -8.26 8.62 -11.90
C ILE A 264 -9.59 8.30 -11.21
N SER A 265 -9.75 8.65 -9.93
CA SER A 265 -10.99 8.44 -9.17
C SER A 265 -12.16 9.18 -9.78
N PHE A 266 -11.97 10.47 -10.10
CA PHE A 266 -13.00 11.29 -10.73
C PHE A 266 -13.32 10.82 -12.15
N SER A 267 -12.32 10.49 -12.96
CA SER A 267 -12.54 10.01 -14.33
C SER A 267 -13.35 8.73 -14.37
N GLN A 268 -13.04 7.77 -13.46
CA GLN A 268 -13.77 6.52 -13.36
C GLN A 268 -15.23 6.74 -12.98
N TYR A 269 -15.48 7.58 -11.96
CA TYR A 269 -16.83 7.95 -11.54
C TYR A 269 -17.58 8.69 -12.67
N PHE A 270 -16.95 9.70 -13.27
CA PHE A 270 -17.55 10.54 -14.29
C PHE A 270 -17.94 9.75 -15.55
N LEU A 271 -17.06 8.88 -16.04
CA LEU A 271 -17.33 8.07 -17.23
C LEU A 271 -18.50 7.11 -17.01
N GLN A 272 -18.57 6.44 -15.85
CA GLN A 272 -19.68 5.55 -15.54
C GLN A 272 -21.00 6.32 -15.30
N TRP A 273 -20.93 7.46 -14.62
CA TRP A 273 -22.08 8.32 -14.43
C TRP A 273 -22.61 8.88 -15.76
N TYR A 274 -21.71 9.34 -16.65
CA TYR A 274 -22.07 9.90 -17.94
C TYR A 274 -22.67 8.85 -18.89
N ALA A 275 -22.07 7.65 -18.93
CA ALA A 275 -22.56 6.54 -19.76
C ALA A 275 -23.90 6.01 -19.27
N ASN A 276 -24.14 6.08 -17.96
CA ASN A 276 -25.37 5.65 -17.26
C ASN A 276 -25.83 4.24 -17.66
N ILE A 277 -24.88 3.32 -17.83
CA ILE A 277 -25.16 1.91 -18.07
C ILE A 277 -25.46 1.24 -16.74
N PRO A 278 -26.65 0.67 -16.50
CA PRO A 278 -27.06 0.14 -15.20
C PRO A 278 -26.08 -0.88 -14.59
N GLU A 279 -25.51 -1.74 -15.44
CA GLU A 279 -24.55 -2.78 -15.04
C GLU A 279 -23.21 -2.20 -14.54
N GLU A 280 -22.83 -1.01 -14.98
CA GLU A 280 -21.59 -0.35 -14.59
C GLU A 280 -21.79 0.64 -13.44
N THR A 281 -22.94 1.34 -13.39
CA THR A 281 -23.22 2.35 -12.37
C THR A 281 -23.50 1.73 -10.98
N TRP A 282 -23.82 0.45 -10.93
CA TRP A 282 -24.15 -0.30 -9.73
C TRP A 282 -23.13 -0.11 -8.60
N PHE A 283 -21.84 -0.20 -8.88
CA PHE A 283 -20.77 -0.03 -7.92
C PHE A 283 -20.83 1.30 -7.15
N PHE A 284 -21.13 2.39 -7.86
CA PHE A 284 -21.26 3.71 -7.25
C PHE A 284 -22.64 3.94 -6.64
N THR A 285 -23.68 3.31 -7.17
CA THR A 285 -25.07 3.53 -6.71
C THR A 285 -25.19 3.18 -5.22
N TYR A 286 -24.77 2.01 -4.79
CA TYR A 286 -24.91 1.65 -3.38
C TYR A 286 -23.84 2.28 -2.47
N ARG A 287 -22.72 2.75 -3.00
CA ARG A 287 -21.74 3.59 -2.29
C ARG A 287 -22.19 5.05 -2.14
N ASN A 288 -23.19 5.45 -2.88
CA ASN A 288 -23.80 6.79 -2.81
C ASN A 288 -25.21 6.76 -2.20
N THR A 289 -25.61 5.70 -1.51
CA THR A 289 -26.87 5.58 -0.79
C THR A 289 -26.65 5.64 0.72
N GLY A 290 -27.69 6.09 1.45
CA GLY A 290 -27.68 6.16 2.90
C GLY A 290 -26.49 6.96 3.47
N THR A 291 -25.87 6.46 4.53
CA THR A 291 -24.73 7.13 5.17
C THR A 291 -23.43 6.96 4.38
N TRP A 292 -23.36 6.02 3.42
CA TRP A 292 -22.21 5.89 2.51
C TRP A 292 -22.05 7.10 1.59
N PHE A 293 -23.13 7.82 1.29
CA PHE A 293 -23.04 9.09 0.54
C PHE A 293 -22.15 10.13 1.23
N TYR A 294 -22.35 10.33 2.52
CA TYR A 294 -21.52 11.26 3.30
C TYR A 294 -20.07 10.79 3.41
N TYR A 295 -19.87 9.46 3.50
CA TYR A 295 -18.53 8.87 3.49
C TYR A 295 -17.81 9.12 2.15
N SER A 296 -18.51 8.95 1.03
CA SER A 296 -17.97 9.24 -0.32
C SER A 296 -17.59 10.71 -0.48
N ILE A 297 -18.41 11.65 0.03
CA ILE A 297 -18.06 13.08 0.04
C ILE A 297 -16.83 13.32 0.91
N PHE A 298 -16.79 12.73 2.11
CA PHE A 298 -15.64 12.85 3.01
C PHE A 298 -14.35 12.32 2.35
N LEU A 299 -14.45 11.19 1.63
CA LEU A 299 -13.33 10.62 0.89
C LEU A 299 -12.81 11.59 -0.18
N VAL A 300 -13.69 12.14 -1.03
CA VAL A 300 -13.29 13.06 -2.10
C VAL A 300 -12.64 14.33 -1.51
N VAL A 301 -13.27 14.92 -0.50
CA VAL A 301 -12.75 16.15 0.13
C VAL A 301 -11.45 15.85 0.88
N GLY A 302 -11.41 14.80 1.66
CA GLY A 302 -10.28 14.46 2.52
C GLY A 302 -9.08 13.91 1.75
N HIS A 303 -9.29 13.06 0.76
CA HIS A 303 -8.18 12.41 0.05
C HIS A 303 -7.61 13.26 -1.10
N PHE A 304 -8.41 14.14 -1.69
CA PHE A 304 -7.95 15.03 -2.76
C PHE A 304 -7.82 16.48 -2.32
N PHE A 305 -8.92 17.16 -1.95
CA PHE A 305 -8.88 18.61 -1.74
C PHE A 305 -8.01 19.05 -0.56
N VAL A 306 -8.07 18.33 0.55
CA VAL A 306 -7.26 18.70 1.74
C VAL A 306 -5.75 18.56 1.44
N PRO A 307 -5.20 17.41 1.00
CA PRO A 307 -3.77 17.32 0.71
C PRO A 307 -3.36 18.20 -0.48
N PHE A 308 -4.24 18.42 -1.47
CA PHE A 308 -3.99 19.34 -2.57
C PHE A 308 -3.70 20.76 -2.04
N ILE A 309 -4.57 21.29 -1.19
CA ILE A 309 -4.39 22.63 -0.60
C ILE A 309 -3.16 22.67 0.31
N LEU A 310 -2.97 21.65 1.15
CA LEU A 310 -1.83 21.59 2.07
C LEU A 310 -0.49 21.54 1.35
N LEU A 311 -0.41 20.85 0.20
CA LEU A 311 0.83 20.65 -0.57
C LEU A 311 0.99 21.64 -1.73
N LEU A 312 0.03 22.55 -1.96
CA LEU A 312 0.07 23.45 -3.13
C LEU A 312 1.32 24.35 -3.11
N THR A 313 1.66 24.90 -1.95
CA THR A 313 2.74 25.88 -1.85
C THR A 313 4.11 25.22 -1.65
N GLN A 314 5.16 25.83 -2.21
CA GLN A 314 6.54 25.39 -2.02
C GLN A 314 6.98 25.39 -0.55
N PRO A 315 6.69 26.41 0.27
CA PRO A 315 7.04 26.40 1.70
C PRO A 315 6.40 25.26 2.49
N ALA A 316 5.22 24.79 2.08
CA ALA A 316 4.57 23.66 2.75
C ALA A 316 5.36 22.37 2.58
N LYS A 317 5.93 22.14 1.37
CA LYS A 317 6.75 20.97 1.05
C LYS A 317 8.16 21.02 1.67
N ARG A 318 8.68 22.21 1.93
CA ARG A 318 10.01 22.44 2.56
C ARG A 318 10.00 22.40 4.08
N THR A 319 8.84 22.66 4.71
CA THR A 319 8.73 22.74 6.16
C THR A 319 8.41 21.36 6.74
N PRO A 320 9.30 20.75 7.56
CA PRO A 320 9.17 19.36 8.01
C PRO A 320 7.84 19.04 8.71
N TRP A 321 7.35 19.91 9.58
CA TRP A 321 6.11 19.65 10.29
C TRP A 321 4.89 19.70 9.36
N ARG A 322 4.86 20.58 8.36
CA ARG A 322 3.75 20.70 7.39
C ARG A 322 3.67 19.50 6.47
N ILE A 323 4.82 19.11 5.91
CA ILE A 323 4.85 17.94 5.03
C ILE A 323 4.55 16.64 5.79
N CYS A 324 5.01 16.51 7.04
CA CYS A 324 4.66 15.37 7.89
C CYS A 324 3.17 15.35 8.24
N SER A 325 2.55 16.49 8.53
CA SER A 325 1.10 16.56 8.78
C SER A 325 0.30 16.15 7.55
N ALA A 326 0.70 16.63 6.36
CA ALA A 326 0.10 16.21 5.11
C ALA A 326 0.27 14.69 4.85
N ALA A 327 1.46 14.16 5.14
CA ALA A 327 1.75 12.73 4.98
C ALA A 327 0.92 11.85 5.94
N VAL A 328 0.77 12.25 7.21
CA VAL A 328 -0.12 11.55 8.16
C VAL A 328 -1.55 11.58 7.65
N TRP A 329 -2.02 12.74 7.19
CA TRP A 329 -3.37 12.87 6.65
C TRP A 329 -3.60 11.96 5.43
N VAL A 330 -2.65 11.94 4.49
CA VAL A 330 -2.73 11.07 3.30
C VAL A 330 -2.81 9.58 3.69
N LEU A 331 -2.01 9.12 4.66
CA LEU A 331 -2.06 7.74 5.14
C LEU A 331 -3.40 7.40 5.79
N LEU A 332 -3.96 8.31 6.59
CA LEU A 332 -5.32 8.12 7.15
C LEU A 332 -6.37 8.03 6.06
N MET A 333 -6.29 8.92 5.06
CA MET A 333 -7.24 8.92 3.94
C MET A 333 -7.07 7.72 3.02
N HIS A 334 -5.87 7.15 2.90
CA HIS A 334 -5.66 5.89 2.20
C HIS A 334 -6.36 4.71 2.89
N CYS A 335 -6.34 4.67 4.23
CA CYS A 335 -7.14 3.69 4.98
C CYS A 335 -8.65 3.90 4.75
N VAL A 336 -9.11 5.16 4.75
CA VAL A 336 -10.51 5.50 4.44
C VAL A 336 -10.90 5.07 3.03
N ASP A 337 -10.03 5.26 2.05
CA ASP A 337 -10.22 4.87 0.66
C ASP A 337 -10.38 3.34 0.52
N LEU A 338 -9.45 2.56 1.06
CA LEU A 338 -9.53 1.10 1.02
C LEU A 338 -10.70 0.54 1.83
N TYR A 339 -11.10 1.21 2.91
CA TYR A 339 -12.32 0.87 3.64
C TYR A 339 -13.58 1.05 2.77
N TRP A 340 -13.65 2.16 2.04
CA TRP A 340 -14.73 2.44 1.08
C TRP A 340 -14.76 1.42 -0.07
N VAL A 341 -13.60 0.92 -0.49
CA VAL A 341 -13.49 -0.14 -1.50
C VAL A 341 -14.05 -1.47 -0.98
N VAL A 342 -13.70 -1.87 0.23
CA VAL A 342 -13.92 -3.22 0.76
C VAL A 342 -15.27 -3.37 1.48
N MET A 343 -15.57 -2.52 2.45
CA MET A 343 -16.66 -2.75 3.41
C MET A 343 -18.07 -2.67 2.84
N PRO A 344 -18.39 -1.84 1.82
CA PRO A 344 -19.72 -1.88 1.22
C PRO A 344 -20.11 -3.24 0.64
N ASN A 345 -19.12 -4.05 0.22
CA ASN A 345 -19.37 -5.38 -0.33
C ASN A 345 -19.85 -6.39 0.75
N LEU A 346 -19.38 -6.25 1.99
CA LEU A 346 -19.90 -7.04 3.12
C LEU A 346 -21.40 -6.81 3.28
N GLN A 347 -21.82 -5.54 3.37
CA GLN A 347 -23.23 -5.19 3.55
C GLN A 347 -24.09 -5.60 2.35
N LEU A 348 -23.53 -5.53 1.14
CA LEU A 348 -24.20 -6.01 -0.06
C LEU A 348 -24.45 -7.53 0.01
N GLN A 349 -23.48 -8.30 0.49
CA GLN A 349 -23.65 -9.76 0.67
C GLN A 349 -24.65 -10.07 1.77
N GLU A 350 -24.61 -9.38 2.91
CA GLU A 350 -25.58 -9.54 4.00
C GLU A 350 -27.00 -9.21 3.53
N ALA A 351 -27.19 -8.12 2.78
CA ALA A 351 -28.47 -7.76 2.20
C ALA A 351 -28.99 -8.82 1.20
N ARG A 352 -28.13 -9.33 0.34
CA ARG A 352 -28.47 -10.43 -0.60
C ARG A 352 -28.91 -11.70 0.14
N HIS A 353 -28.19 -12.10 1.18
CA HIS A 353 -28.56 -13.28 1.99
C HIS A 353 -29.86 -13.06 2.74
N ALA A 354 -30.17 -11.85 3.16
CA ALA A 354 -31.43 -11.50 3.83
C ALA A 354 -32.60 -11.24 2.86
N GLY A 355 -32.39 -11.28 1.55
CA GLY A 355 -33.40 -10.96 0.53
C GLY A 355 -33.80 -9.46 0.52
N LEU A 356 -32.94 -8.58 1.07
CA LEU A 356 -33.18 -7.16 1.16
C LEU A 356 -32.59 -6.41 -0.05
N PRO A 357 -33.17 -5.27 -0.45
CA PRO A 357 -32.60 -4.46 -1.51
C PRO A 357 -31.28 -3.82 -1.04
N PRO A 358 -30.28 -3.70 -1.93
CA PRO A 358 -28.94 -3.20 -1.58
C PRO A 358 -28.93 -1.73 -1.06
N ALA A 359 -29.98 -0.98 -1.30
CA ALA A 359 -30.11 0.42 -0.87
C ALA A 359 -30.23 0.63 0.66
N THR A 360 -30.38 -0.43 1.44
CA THR A 360 -30.56 -0.36 2.91
C THR A 360 -29.25 -0.36 3.69
N THR A 361 -28.10 -0.47 3.02
CA THR A 361 -26.81 -0.52 3.68
C THR A 361 -26.36 0.86 4.14
N GLY A 362 -25.82 0.94 5.36
CA GLY A 362 -25.28 2.15 5.96
C GLY A 362 -23.81 1.97 6.37
N PHE A 363 -23.12 3.06 6.67
CA PHE A 363 -21.79 3.00 7.25
C PHE A 363 -21.88 2.56 8.74
N HIS A 364 -21.35 1.38 9.03
CA HIS A 364 -21.33 0.80 10.38
C HIS A 364 -19.91 0.28 10.67
N PRO A 365 -19.01 1.13 11.23
CA PRO A 365 -17.67 0.68 11.60
C PRO A 365 -17.72 -0.33 12.74
N HIS A 366 -16.95 -1.40 12.61
CA HIS A 366 -16.86 -2.43 13.63
C HIS A 366 -15.48 -2.41 14.31
N PRO A 367 -15.37 -2.66 15.64
CA PRO A 367 -14.05 -2.67 16.31
C PRO A 367 -13.05 -3.66 15.74
N ILE A 368 -13.50 -4.76 15.13
CA ILE A 368 -12.64 -5.74 14.43
C ILE A 368 -11.86 -5.08 13.29
N ASP A 369 -12.42 -4.05 12.63
CA ASP A 369 -11.73 -3.33 11.55
C ASP A 369 -10.43 -2.68 12.04
N ILE A 370 -10.49 -2.04 13.21
CA ILE A 370 -9.35 -1.38 13.85
C ILE A 370 -8.36 -2.42 14.39
N LEU A 371 -8.87 -3.49 15.02
CA LEU A 371 -8.02 -4.55 15.56
C LEU A 371 -7.25 -5.26 14.46
N ALA A 372 -7.89 -5.59 13.34
CA ALA A 372 -7.25 -6.19 12.18
C ALA A 372 -6.20 -5.24 11.57
N LEU A 373 -6.54 -3.95 11.40
CA LEU A 373 -5.62 -2.95 10.85
C LEU A 373 -4.38 -2.77 11.73
N VAL A 374 -4.57 -2.57 13.04
CA VAL A 374 -3.47 -2.47 14.00
C VAL A 374 -2.65 -3.75 14.03
N GLY A 375 -3.30 -4.89 13.91
CA GLY A 375 -2.67 -6.19 13.86
C GLY A 375 -1.74 -6.35 12.67
N VAL A 376 -2.23 -6.16 11.46
CA VAL A 376 -1.45 -6.29 10.21
C VAL A 376 -0.32 -5.25 10.16
N LEU A 377 -0.64 -3.97 10.41
CA LEU A 377 0.36 -2.90 10.37
C LEU A 377 1.40 -3.05 11.48
N GLY A 378 1.03 -3.54 12.66
CA GLY A 378 1.96 -3.81 13.77
C GLY A 378 2.98 -4.91 13.41
N VAL A 379 2.54 -6.00 12.78
CA VAL A 379 3.43 -7.07 12.29
C VAL A 379 4.37 -6.56 11.20
N LEU A 380 3.87 -5.77 10.26
CA LEU A 380 4.69 -5.16 9.20
C LEU A 380 5.68 -4.16 9.75
N ALA A 381 5.27 -3.30 10.70
CA ALA A 381 6.14 -2.33 11.36
C ALA A 381 7.25 -3.03 12.16
N HIS A 382 6.93 -4.10 12.90
CA HIS A 382 7.94 -4.92 13.57
C HIS A 382 8.96 -5.48 12.59
N THR A 383 8.48 -6.06 11.48
CA THR A 383 9.35 -6.62 10.44
C THR A 383 10.25 -5.54 9.83
N PHE A 384 9.67 -4.41 9.48
CA PHE A 384 10.41 -3.25 8.96
C PHE A 384 11.50 -2.79 9.92
N LEU A 385 11.17 -2.55 11.19
CA LEU A 385 12.12 -2.11 12.22
C LEU A 385 13.23 -3.15 12.44
N SER A 386 12.88 -4.43 12.48
CA SER A 386 13.85 -5.52 12.63
C SER A 386 14.81 -5.62 11.44
N LEU A 387 14.32 -5.38 10.22
CA LEU A 387 15.17 -5.35 9.02
C LEU A 387 16.02 -4.08 8.96
N LEU A 388 15.49 -2.94 9.39
CA LEU A 388 16.21 -1.67 9.41
C LEU A 388 17.38 -1.69 10.41
N ALA A 389 17.18 -2.31 11.59
CA ALA A 389 18.20 -2.41 12.63
C ALA A 389 19.44 -3.28 12.23
N ARG A 390 19.28 -4.17 11.25
CA ARG A 390 20.34 -5.12 10.88
C ARG A 390 21.39 -4.56 9.93
N ARG A 391 21.13 -3.47 9.24
CA ARG A 391 21.99 -2.94 8.15
C ARG A 391 21.97 -1.42 8.17
N SER A 392 22.91 -0.80 7.45
CA SER A 392 22.96 0.67 7.29
C SER A 392 21.64 1.22 6.74
N ILE A 393 21.26 2.42 7.18
CA ILE A 393 19.99 3.07 6.83
C ILE A 393 19.98 3.55 5.36
N PHE A 394 21.15 3.79 4.80
CA PHE A 394 21.34 4.23 3.40
C PHE A 394 22.45 3.43 2.74
N PRO A 395 22.50 3.31 1.39
CA PRO A 395 23.53 2.60 0.68
C PRO A 395 24.84 3.40 0.70
N ALA A 396 25.75 3.06 1.63
CA ALA A 396 26.95 3.83 1.94
C ALA A 396 27.99 3.83 0.80
N ARG A 397 28.04 2.77 -0.03
CA ARG A 397 28.97 2.62 -1.17
C ARG A 397 28.30 2.72 -2.53
N ASP A 398 27.10 3.30 -2.60
CA ASP A 398 26.49 3.63 -3.88
C ASP A 398 27.32 4.74 -4.56
N PRO A 399 27.74 4.57 -5.82
CA PRO A 399 28.59 5.57 -6.52
C PRO A 399 27.94 6.94 -6.63
N ARG A 400 26.60 7.00 -6.59
CA ARG A 400 25.81 8.23 -6.71
C ARG A 400 25.41 8.86 -5.37
N LEU A 401 25.86 8.31 -4.24
CA LEU A 401 25.51 8.88 -2.92
C LEU A 401 25.96 10.36 -2.80
N ARG A 402 27.11 10.72 -3.38
CA ARG A 402 27.60 12.10 -3.36
C ARG A 402 26.66 13.06 -4.10
N GLU A 403 26.05 12.64 -5.20
CA GLU A 403 25.07 13.43 -5.95
C GLU A 403 23.82 13.65 -5.11
N SER A 404 23.32 12.59 -4.43
CA SER A 404 22.20 12.67 -3.52
C SER A 404 22.45 13.68 -2.39
N LEU A 405 23.64 13.69 -1.80
CA LEU A 405 23.99 14.63 -0.70
C LEU A 405 24.08 16.09 -1.18
N GLY A 406 24.41 16.31 -2.44
CA GLY A 406 24.54 17.63 -3.06
C GLY A 406 23.30 18.12 -3.79
N VAL A 407 22.15 17.46 -3.60
CA VAL A 407 20.90 17.83 -4.31
C VAL A 407 20.49 19.25 -4.02
N THR A 408 20.38 20.04 -5.08
CA THR A 408 19.84 21.40 -5.08
C THR A 408 18.74 21.51 -6.13
N ASN A 409 17.62 22.06 -5.76
CA ASN A 409 16.48 22.27 -6.66
C ASN A 409 16.42 23.75 -7.03
N TRP A 410 16.75 24.06 -8.27
CA TRP A 410 16.78 25.41 -8.83
C TRP A 410 15.36 25.82 -9.26
N SER A 411 14.47 26.06 -8.31
CA SER A 411 13.14 26.60 -8.62
C SER A 411 12.71 27.66 -7.61
#